data_9eed1460034b76f2e638e6ceb89710ab
#
_entry.id   9eed1460034b76f2e638e6ceb89710ab
#
_cell.length_a   1.000
_cell.length_b   1.000
_cell.length_c   1.000
_cell.angle_alpha   90.00
_cell.angle_beta   90.00
_cell.angle_gamma   90.00
#
_symmetry.space_group_name_H-M   'P 1'
#
loop_
_entity.id
_entity.type
_entity.pdbx_description
1 polymer ?
#
loop_
_entity_poly.entity_id
_entity_poly.type
_entity_poly.pdbx_seq_one_letter_code
_entity_poly.pdbx_strand_id
1 'polypeptide(L)'
;MKIKMELISDAIFGNGASILGGEDIAVLSDEYGFPYYKGGTFKGVFREELNRYLNWTGLSKEEIENKVTELLGKSGDDSAVEEHKLVFSDFCISDAVKECVIEETGQDNPQEILDSLTHLRTFTSISEDGMVEKGSLRMARCVNRGLCFYSNISCRQEDGELVKEVLSLIKWIGTMRNRGFGKVKISVAEQGENDD
;
A
#
# COMPACT_ATOMS: atom_id res chain seq x y z
N MET A 1 10.13 -13.91 -2.18
CA MET A 1 10.26 -13.36 -0.80
C MET A 1 8.88 -12.93 -0.34
N LYS A 2 8.36 -13.49 0.78
CA LYS A 2 7.08 -13.04 1.39
C LYS A 2 7.39 -11.86 2.33
N ILE A 3 6.60 -10.81 2.25
CA ILE A 3 6.73 -9.64 3.12
C ILE A 3 5.42 -9.38 3.86
N LYS A 4 5.55 -8.85 5.07
CA LYS A 4 4.44 -8.42 5.94
C LYS A 4 4.49 -6.91 6.08
N MET A 5 3.35 -6.27 5.92
CA MET A 5 3.14 -4.85 6.13
C MET A 5 2.09 -4.66 7.21
N GLU A 6 2.49 -4.12 8.36
CA GLU A 6 1.61 -3.80 9.48
C GLU A 6 1.27 -2.30 9.44
N LEU A 7 -0.02 -1.97 9.54
CA LEU A 7 -0.49 -0.58 9.65
C LEU A 7 -0.31 -0.07 11.08
N ILE A 8 0.61 0.85 11.28
CA ILE A 8 0.84 1.52 12.57
C ILE A 8 -0.17 2.67 12.79
N SER A 9 -0.63 3.29 11.71
CA SER A 9 -1.73 4.27 11.73
C SER A 9 -2.75 3.90 10.67
N ASP A 10 -3.96 4.47 10.78
CA ASP A 10 -4.97 4.33 9.74
C ASP A 10 -4.39 4.73 8.38
N ALA A 11 -4.82 4.05 7.32
CA ALA A 11 -4.29 4.26 5.98
C ALA A 11 -5.40 4.53 4.96
N ILE A 12 -5.12 5.35 3.96
CA ILE A 12 -6.03 5.63 2.87
C ILE A 12 -5.43 5.06 1.58
N PHE A 13 -5.98 3.94 1.14
CA PHE A 13 -5.57 3.21 -0.06
C PHE A 13 -6.38 3.66 -1.28
N GLY A 14 -6.40 4.96 -1.57
CA GLY A 14 -7.23 5.48 -2.65
C GLY A 14 -7.06 4.72 -3.97
N ASN A 15 -8.17 4.36 -4.57
CA ASN A 15 -8.23 3.68 -5.87
C ASN A 15 -8.38 4.66 -7.05
N GLY A 16 -8.38 5.97 -6.78
CA GLY A 16 -8.61 7.02 -7.78
C GLY A 16 -10.09 7.18 -8.19
N ALA A 17 -10.99 6.39 -7.63
CA ALA A 17 -12.42 6.52 -7.86
C ALA A 17 -13.12 7.24 -6.70
N SER A 18 -14.22 7.92 -7.00
CA SER A 18 -15.16 8.47 -6.04
C SER A 18 -16.53 7.81 -6.21
N ILE A 19 -17.24 7.62 -5.10
CA ILE A 19 -18.60 7.07 -5.12
C ILE A 19 -19.57 8.25 -5.12
N LEU A 20 -20.41 8.34 -6.14
CA LEU A 20 -21.38 9.43 -6.28
C LEU A 20 -22.35 9.44 -5.09
N GLY A 21 -22.38 10.53 -4.32
CA GLY A 21 -23.19 10.64 -3.11
C GLY A 21 -22.65 9.90 -1.88
N GLY A 22 -21.41 9.39 -1.96
CA GLY A 22 -20.72 8.66 -0.89
C GLY A 22 -19.30 9.18 -0.66
N GLU A 23 -18.32 8.29 -0.76
CA GLU A 23 -16.91 8.57 -0.46
C GLU A 23 -16.20 9.25 -1.63
N ASP A 24 -15.50 10.35 -1.38
CA ASP A 24 -14.62 10.99 -2.37
C ASP A 24 -13.37 10.15 -2.65
N ILE A 25 -12.94 9.36 -1.66
CA ILE A 25 -11.81 8.44 -1.78
C ILE A 25 -12.26 7.08 -1.25
N ALA A 26 -12.55 6.17 -2.18
CA ALA A 26 -12.91 4.80 -1.88
C ALA A 26 -11.65 3.92 -1.74
N VAL A 27 -11.77 2.85 -0.96
CA VAL A 27 -10.75 1.81 -0.80
C VAL A 27 -11.01 0.67 -1.79
N LEU A 28 -9.96 0.04 -2.29
CA LEU A 28 -10.07 -1.21 -3.03
C LEU A 28 -10.35 -2.35 -2.06
N SER A 29 -11.35 -3.16 -2.40
CA SER A 29 -11.65 -4.41 -1.71
C SER A 29 -11.78 -5.56 -2.71
N ASP A 30 -11.57 -6.78 -2.23
CA ASP A 30 -11.87 -7.99 -3.01
C ASP A 30 -13.38 -8.28 -3.03
N GLU A 31 -13.76 -9.38 -3.65
CA GLU A 31 -15.16 -9.81 -3.80
C GLU A 31 -15.86 -10.08 -2.46
N TYR A 32 -15.11 -10.37 -1.41
CA TYR A 32 -15.59 -10.61 -0.05
C TYR A 32 -15.61 -9.35 0.82
N GLY A 33 -15.11 -8.21 0.32
CA GLY A 33 -15.05 -6.95 1.05
C GLY A 33 -13.75 -6.70 1.82
N PHE A 34 -12.74 -7.57 1.72
CA PHE A 34 -11.45 -7.33 2.35
C PHE A 34 -10.65 -6.25 1.62
N PRO A 35 -10.20 -5.21 2.33
CA PRO A 35 -9.37 -4.17 1.72
C PRO A 35 -8.02 -4.75 1.32
N TYR A 36 -7.48 -4.26 0.19
CA TYR A 36 -6.13 -4.61 -0.27
C TYR A 36 -5.39 -3.41 -0.84
N TYR A 37 -4.07 -3.49 -0.87
CA TYR A 37 -3.22 -2.44 -1.45
C TYR A 37 -2.49 -2.97 -2.69
N LYS A 38 -2.68 -2.30 -3.84
CA LYS A 38 -2.11 -2.77 -5.12
C LYS A 38 -0.60 -2.84 -5.10
N GLY A 39 -0.05 -3.97 -5.52
CA GLY A 39 1.38 -4.17 -5.73
C GLY A 39 1.99 -3.18 -6.71
N GLY A 40 1.26 -2.81 -7.77
CA GLY A 40 1.68 -1.77 -8.71
C GLY A 40 1.83 -0.38 -8.05
N THR A 41 0.91 -0.02 -7.13
CA THR A 41 1.02 1.23 -6.36
C THR A 41 2.20 1.17 -5.39
N PHE A 42 2.39 0.02 -4.73
CA PHE A 42 3.54 -0.20 -3.85
C PHE A 42 4.86 -0.13 -4.60
N LYS A 43 4.93 -0.67 -5.84
CA LYS A 43 6.09 -0.56 -6.72
C LYS A 43 6.51 0.90 -6.94
N GLY A 44 5.52 1.82 -7.05
CA GLY A 44 5.80 3.26 -7.13
C GLY A 44 6.47 3.81 -5.87
N VAL A 45 5.95 3.44 -4.68
CA VAL A 45 6.55 3.81 -3.38
C VAL A 45 7.97 3.23 -3.25
N PHE A 46 8.14 1.97 -3.61
CA PHE A 46 9.46 1.32 -3.61
C PHE A 46 10.44 2.02 -4.55
N ARG A 47 10.00 2.43 -5.74
CA ARG A 47 10.82 3.19 -6.70
C ARG A 47 11.29 4.52 -6.11
N GLU A 48 10.41 5.27 -5.44
CA GLU A 48 10.78 6.53 -4.79
C GLU A 48 11.86 6.30 -3.73
N GLU A 49 11.70 5.28 -2.89
CA GLU A 49 12.64 4.98 -1.81
C GLU A 49 13.96 4.42 -2.33
N LEU A 50 13.93 3.57 -3.38
CA LEU A 50 15.13 3.07 -4.06
C LEU A 50 15.94 4.23 -4.64
N ASN A 51 15.30 5.18 -5.32
CA ASN A 51 15.98 6.38 -5.83
C ASN A 51 16.64 7.17 -4.70
N ARG A 52 15.92 7.36 -3.58
CA ARG A 52 16.46 8.07 -2.41
C ARG A 52 17.66 7.35 -1.82
N TYR A 53 17.55 6.04 -1.64
CA TYR A 53 18.62 5.18 -1.13
C TYR A 53 19.87 5.27 -2.02
N LEU A 54 19.72 5.07 -3.34
CA LEU A 54 20.83 5.11 -4.28
C LEU A 54 21.51 6.50 -4.35
N ASN A 55 20.75 7.59 -4.20
CA ASN A 55 21.34 8.93 -4.09
C ASN A 55 22.27 9.07 -2.86
N TRP A 56 21.99 8.37 -1.75
CA TRP A 56 22.86 8.39 -0.57
C TRP A 56 24.14 7.58 -0.76
N THR A 57 24.18 6.63 -1.68
CA THR A 57 25.39 5.83 -1.98
C THR A 57 26.42 6.58 -2.82
N GLY A 58 26.12 7.78 -3.30
CA GLY A 58 27.04 8.61 -4.06
C GLY A 58 27.16 8.24 -5.54
N LEU A 59 26.25 7.42 -6.06
CA LEU A 59 26.16 7.11 -7.49
C LEU A 59 25.76 8.34 -8.31
N SER A 60 26.22 8.40 -9.56
CA SER A 60 25.79 9.42 -10.51
C SER A 60 24.31 9.24 -10.89
N LYS A 61 23.67 10.30 -11.38
CA LYS A 61 22.26 10.25 -11.81
C LYS A 61 22.02 9.18 -12.87
N GLU A 62 22.96 9.02 -13.81
CA GLU A 62 22.89 8.04 -14.90
C GLU A 62 22.95 6.60 -14.35
N GLU A 63 23.86 6.32 -13.41
CA GLU A 63 23.98 5.02 -12.75
C GLU A 63 22.73 4.67 -11.98
N ILE A 64 22.14 5.65 -11.26
CA ILE A 64 20.89 5.47 -10.53
C ILE A 64 19.73 5.14 -11.49
N GLU A 65 19.56 5.90 -12.58
CA GLU A 65 18.52 5.68 -13.57
C GLU A 65 18.63 4.29 -14.21
N ASN A 66 19.86 3.90 -14.57
CA ASN A 66 20.14 2.57 -15.11
C ASN A 66 19.77 1.47 -14.11
N LYS A 67 20.20 1.58 -12.85
CA LYS A 67 19.89 0.59 -11.80
C LYS A 67 18.40 0.50 -11.50
N VAL A 68 17.70 1.62 -11.40
CA VAL A 68 16.24 1.67 -11.19
C VAL A 68 15.50 1.06 -12.38
N THR A 69 15.94 1.35 -13.62
CA THR A 69 15.33 0.79 -14.83
C THR A 69 15.59 -0.72 -14.94
N GLU A 70 16.78 -1.17 -14.58
CA GLU A 70 17.11 -2.60 -14.53
C GLU A 70 16.18 -3.35 -13.56
N LEU A 71 15.97 -2.84 -12.34
CA LEU A 71 15.19 -3.50 -11.30
C LEU A 71 13.67 -3.37 -11.50
N LEU A 72 13.19 -2.22 -11.95
CA LEU A 72 11.76 -1.89 -11.93
C LEU A 72 11.16 -1.61 -13.32
N GLY A 73 11.98 -1.54 -14.36
CA GLY A 73 11.56 -1.10 -15.69
C GLY A 73 11.37 0.42 -15.77
N LYS A 74 11.06 0.91 -16.97
CA LYS A 74 10.71 2.32 -17.19
C LYS A 74 9.36 2.65 -16.57
N SER A 75 9.22 3.88 -16.06
CA SER A 75 7.94 4.34 -15.51
C SER A 75 6.93 4.49 -16.66
N GLY A 76 5.73 3.90 -16.50
CA GLY A 76 4.65 3.97 -17.50
C GLY A 76 4.77 2.99 -18.66
N ASP A 77 5.78 2.12 -18.68
CA ASP A 77 5.92 1.06 -19.68
C ASP A 77 5.48 -0.28 -19.09
N ASP A 78 4.23 -0.64 -19.34
CA ASP A 78 3.64 -1.92 -18.92
C ASP A 78 3.86 -3.04 -19.94
N SER A 79 4.53 -2.76 -21.07
CA SER A 79 4.63 -3.70 -22.20
C SER A 79 5.73 -4.75 -22.06
N ALA A 80 6.67 -4.58 -21.16
CA ALA A 80 7.83 -5.46 -21.03
C ALA A 80 7.74 -6.34 -19.78
N VAL A 81 7.17 -7.54 -19.95
CA VAL A 81 7.39 -8.66 -19.00
C VAL A 81 8.82 -9.16 -19.22
N GLU A 82 9.80 -8.51 -18.59
CA GLU A 82 11.15 -9.05 -18.54
C GLU A 82 11.28 -9.93 -17.30
N GLU A 83 11.75 -11.17 -17.48
CA GLU A 83 11.87 -12.23 -16.46
C GLU A 83 12.69 -11.83 -15.21
N HIS A 84 13.36 -10.69 -15.24
CA HIS A 84 14.31 -10.26 -14.22
C HIS A 84 13.88 -9.03 -13.41
N LYS A 85 12.72 -8.47 -13.68
CA LYS A 85 12.25 -7.28 -12.94
C LYS A 85 11.56 -7.67 -11.64
N LEU A 86 11.66 -6.78 -10.65
CA LEU A 86 10.91 -6.92 -9.40
C LEU A 86 9.41 -6.90 -9.67
N VAL A 87 8.71 -7.92 -9.23
CA VAL A 87 7.27 -8.03 -9.29
C VAL A 87 6.73 -8.07 -7.86
N PHE A 88 5.75 -7.22 -7.58
CA PHE A 88 5.06 -7.17 -6.30
C PHE A 88 3.64 -7.66 -6.51
N SER A 89 3.24 -8.71 -5.78
CA SER A 89 1.82 -9.06 -5.72
C SER A 89 1.05 -8.01 -4.91
N ASP A 90 -0.27 -8.03 -5.01
CA ASP A 90 -1.10 -7.20 -4.14
C ASP A 90 -0.88 -7.57 -2.67
N PHE A 91 -1.02 -6.57 -1.80
CA PHE A 91 -0.94 -6.75 -0.35
C PHE A 91 -2.33 -7.07 0.16
N CYS A 92 -2.53 -8.31 0.57
CA CYS A 92 -3.80 -8.83 1.04
C CYS A 92 -3.71 -9.24 2.51
N ILE A 93 -4.85 -9.28 3.18
CA ILE A 93 -5.01 -9.91 4.50
C ILE A 93 -4.78 -11.43 4.33
N SER A 94 -4.22 -12.10 5.34
CA SER A 94 -3.96 -13.54 5.27
C SER A 94 -5.25 -14.35 5.14
N ASP A 95 -5.17 -15.51 4.48
CA ASP A 95 -6.34 -16.35 4.24
C ASP A 95 -6.94 -16.86 5.55
N ALA A 96 -6.14 -17.21 6.57
CA ALA A 96 -6.61 -17.61 7.88
C ALA A 96 -7.45 -16.53 8.57
N VAL A 97 -7.00 -15.24 8.51
CA VAL A 97 -7.79 -14.13 9.06
C VAL A 97 -9.07 -13.92 8.26
N LYS A 98 -9.02 -14.05 6.93
CA LYS A 98 -10.20 -13.95 6.07
C LYS A 98 -11.25 -15.03 6.43
N GLU A 99 -10.80 -16.27 6.58
CA GLU A 99 -11.67 -17.39 6.98
C GLU A 99 -12.35 -17.13 8.34
N CYS A 100 -11.60 -16.72 9.35
CA CYS A 100 -12.17 -16.37 10.66
C CYS A 100 -13.22 -15.25 10.57
N VAL A 101 -12.95 -14.19 9.81
CA VAL A 101 -13.89 -13.07 9.66
C VAL A 101 -15.16 -13.51 8.91
N ILE A 102 -15.01 -14.34 7.86
CA ILE A 102 -16.13 -14.87 7.09
C ILE A 102 -17.00 -15.80 7.96
N GLU A 103 -16.39 -16.61 8.80
CA GLU A 103 -17.12 -17.48 9.73
C GLU A 103 -17.97 -16.69 10.74
N GLU A 104 -17.46 -15.55 11.21
CA GLU A 104 -18.17 -14.69 12.16
C GLU A 104 -19.25 -13.82 11.51
N THR A 105 -18.97 -13.26 10.33
CA THR A 105 -19.87 -12.28 9.67
C THR A 105 -20.81 -12.91 8.64
N GLY A 106 -20.51 -14.12 8.16
CA GLY A 106 -21.17 -14.76 7.03
C GLY A 106 -20.63 -14.31 5.66
N GLN A 107 -20.69 -15.19 4.66
CA GLN A 107 -20.14 -14.95 3.32
C GLN A 107 -20.92 -13.92 2.49
N ASP A 108 -22.14 -13.59 2.91
CA ASP A 108 -23.11 -12.91 2.03
C ASP A 108 -23.13 -11.38 2.15
N ASN A 109 -22.23 -10.79 2.94
CA ASN A 109 -22.23 -9.34 3.17
C ASN A 109 -20.83 -8.69 3.04
N PRO A 110 -20.29 -8.52 1.82
CA PRO A 110 -18.99 -7.86 1.60
C PRO A 110 -18.91 -6.45 2.19
N GLN A 111 -20.02 -5.73 2.25
CA GLN A 111 -20.06 -4.39 2.82
C GLN A 111 -19.85 -4.40 4.34
N GLU A 112 -20.40 -5.38 5.04
CA GLU A 112 -20.22 -5.52 6.50
C GLU A 112 -18.76 -5.85 6.85
N ILE A 113 -18.13 -6.74 6.06
CA ILE A 113 -16.70 -7.04 6.19
C ILE A 113 -15.87 -5.77 5.95
N LEU A 114 -16.16 -5.03 4.88
CA LEU A 114 -15.44 -3.78 4.59
C LEU A 114 -15.62 -2.76 5.73
N ASP A 115 -16.84 -2.59 6.23
CA ASP A 115 -17.16 -1.64 7.31
C ASP A 115 -16.53 -2.05 8.66
N SER A 116 -16.31 -3.34 8.91
CA SER A 116 -15.61 -3.82 10.11
C SER A 116 -14.11 -3.51 10.10
N LEU A 117 -13.49 -3.51 8.91
CA LEU A 117 -12.06 -3.31 8.71
C LEU A 117 -11.68 -1.86 8.35
N THR A 118 -12.68 -1.02 8.13
CA THR A 118 -12.50 0.37 7.71
C THR A 118 -13.45 1.32 8.44
N HIS A 119 -13.21 2.62 8.33
CA HIS A 119 -14.14 3.63 8.79
C HIS A 119 -14.09 4.88 7.92
N LEU A 120 -15.15 5.67 7.92
CA LEU A 120 -15.21 6.93 7.19
C LEU A 120 -14.63 8.08 8.01
N ARG A 121 -13.81 8.92 7.37
CA ARG A 121 -13.34 10.18 7.92
C ARG A 121 -13.68 11.33 7.00
N THR A 122 -14.10 12.43 7.61
CA THR A 122 -14.39 13.68 6.91
C THR A 122 -13.23 14.66 7.09
N PHE A 123 -12.94 15.39 6.03
CA PHE A 123 -11.92 16.44 5.99
C PHE A 123 -12.54 17.71 5.43
N THR A 124 -12.13 18.85 5.96
CA THR A 124 -12.53 20.16 5.46
C THR A 124 -11.29 21.02 5.24
N SER A 125 -11.37 21.97 4.31
CA SER A 125 -10.38 23.03 4.19
C SER A 125 -10.80 24.22 5.06
N ILE A 126 -9.82 24.81 5.74
CA ILE A 126 -10.00 26.03 6.52
C ILE A 126 -9.28 27.13 5.76
N SER A 127 -9.97 28.25 5.51
CA SER A 127 -9.41 29.47 4.88
C SER A 127 -8.42 30.16 5.81
N GLU A 128 -7.66 31.12 5.31
CA GLU A 128 -6.73 31.93 6.09
C GLU A 128 -7.43 32.68 7.25
N ASP A 129 -8.72 33.01 7.09
CA ASP A 129 -9.55 33.64 8.10
C ASP A 129 -10.09 32.68 9.17
N GLY A 130 -9.69 31.40 9.13
CA GLY A 130 -10.13 30.37 10.09
C GLY A 130 -11.54 29.83 9.84
N MET A 131 -12.19 30.19 8.72
CA MET A 131 -13.53 29.74 8.36
C MET A 131 -13.47 28.47 7.49
N VAL A 132 -14.48 27.59 7.63
CA VAL A 132 -14.62 26.42 6.75
C VAL A 132 -15.00 26.89 5.35
N GLU A 133 -14.21 26.47 4.35
CA GLU A 133 -14.51 26.76 2.95
C GLU A 133 -15.76 25.97 2.50
N LYS A 134 -16.71 26.68 1.86
CA LYS A 134 -17.92 26.05 1.32
C LYS A 134 -17.57 25.02 0.24
N GLY A 135 -18.14 23.81 0.36
CA GLY A 135 -17.90 22.71 -0.59
C GLY A 135 -16.54 22.02 -0.46
N SER A 136 -15.80 22.29 0.63
CA SER A 136 -14.50 21.65 0.89
C SER A 136 -14.61 20.32 1.65
N LEU A 137 -15.82 19.91 2.04
CA LEU A 137 -16.04 18.64 2.72
C LEU A 137 -15.62 17.48 1.81
N ARG A 138 -14.72 16.66 2.30
CA ARG A 138 -14.27 15.44 1.63
C ARG A 138 -14.44 14.26 2.57
N MET A 139 -14.91 13.14 2.06
CA MET A 139 -15.01 11.88 2.79
C MET A 139 -14.04 10.86 2.22
N ALA A 140 -13.25 10.25 3.09
CA ALA A 140 -12.38 9.16 2.71
C ALA A 140 -12.61 7.94 3.60
N ARG A 141 -12.63 6.78 3.00
CA ARG A 141 -12.59 5.51 3.72
C ARG A 141 -11.16 5.22 4.14
N CYS A 142 -10.97 4.96 5.42
CA CYS A 142 -9.68 4.68 6.03
C CYS A 142 -9.65 3.22 6.46
N VAL A 143 -8.59 2.51 6.10
CA VAL A 143 -8.29 1.16 6.58
C VAL A 143 -7.77 1.27 8.01
N ASN A 144 -8.31 0.45 8.91
CA ASN A 144 -8.01 0.51 10.33
C ASN A 144 -6.56 0.13 10.63
N ARG A 145 -5.92 0.86 11.55
CA ARG A 145 -4.60 0.51 12.09
C ARG A 145 -4.62 -0.87 12.75
N GLY A 146 -3.45 -1.50 12.84
CA GLY A 146 -3.27 -2.84 13.43
C GLY A 146 -3.46 -3.98 12.43
N LEU A 147 -4.07 -3.71 11.26
CA LEU A 147 -4.19 -4.72 10.22
C LEU A 147 -2.84 -5.04 9.59
N CYS A 148 -2.64 -6.34 9.29
CA CYS A 148 -1.47 -6.87 8.63
C CYS A 148 -1.82 -7.32 7.22
N PHE A 149 -0.98 -6.93 6.27
CA PHE A 149 -1.11 -7.29 4.86
C PHE A 149 0.14 -8.05 4.41
N TYR A 150 -0.03 -9.01 3.54
CA TYR A 150 1.03 -9.85 3.02
C TYR A 150 1.13 -9.74 1.50
N SER A 151 2.34 -9.72 0.99
CA SER A 151 2.63 -9.71 -0.44
C SER A 151 3.85 -10.57 -0.74
N ASN A 152 3.92 -11.09 -1.97
CA ASN A 152 5.07 -11.79 -2.48
C ASN A 152 5.86 -10.88 -3.43
N ILE A 153 7.18 -10.82 -3.20
CA ILE A 153 8.11 -10.17 -4.12
C ILE A 153 8.88 -11.25 -4.87
N SER A 154 8.81 -11.20 -6.19
CA SER A 154 9.70 -11.94 -7.07
C SER A 154 10.91 -11.07 -7.37
N CYS A 155 12.10 -11.53 -7.03
CA CYS A 155 13.37 -10.84 -7.30
C CYS A 155 14.48 -11.87 -7.55
N ARG A 156 15.55 -11.43 -8.23
CA ARG A 156 16.77 -12.23 -8.35
C ARG A 156 17.43 -12.38 -6.98
N GLN A 157 18.14 -13.49 -6.77
CA GLN A 157 18.82 -13.74 -5.50
C GLN A 157 19.85 -12.64 -5.16
N GLU A 158 20.55 -12.13 -6.17
CA GLU A 158 21.57 -11.07 -6.05
C GLU A 158 20.99 -9.73 -5.60
N ASP A 159 19.72 -9.43 -5.91
CA ASP A 159 19.05 -8.18 -5.55
C ASP A 159 18.37 -8.26 -4.16
N GLY A 160 18.31 -9.45 -3.56
CA GLY A 160 17.54 -9.70 -2.34
C GLY A 160 17.92 -8.81 -1.16
N GLU A 161 19.21 -8.56 -0.94
CA GLU A 161 19.68 -7.71 0.17
C GLU A 161 19.33 -6.24 -0.08
N LEU A 162 19.55 -5.73 -1.29
CA LEU A 162 19.15 -4.37 -1.68
C LEU A 162 17.63 -4.16 -1.49
N VAL A 163 16.84 -5.14 -1.91
CA VAL A 163 15.37 -5.09 -1.74
C VAL A 163 15.00 -5.00 -0.26
N LYS A 164 15.60 -5.81 0.61
CA LYS A 164 15.35 -5.77 2.06
C LYS A 164 15.73 -4.42 2.68
N GLU A 165 16.88 -3.86 2.30
CA GLU A 165 17.32 -2.56 2.79
C GLU A 165 16.33 -1.47 2.40
N VAL A 166 15.93 -1.40 1.13
CA VAL A 166 14.95 -0.40 0.65
C VAL A 166 13.60 -0.58 1.32
N LEU A 167 13.09 -1.82 1.48
CA LEU A 167 11.86 -2.11 2.19
C LEU A 167 11.89 -1.58 3.63
N SER A 168 13.04 -1.70 4.31
CA SER A 168 13.20 -1.22 5.69
C SER A 168 13.07 0.30 5.83
N LEU A 169 13.29 1.05 4.75
CA LEU A 169 13.21 2.50 4.70
C LEU A 169 11.77 3.00 4.45
N ILE A 170 10.91 2.17 3.87
CA ILE A 170 9.51 2.54 3.63
C ILE A 170 8.77 2.64 4.96
N LYS A 171 8.38 3.85 5.34
CA LYS A 171 7.66 4.13 6.59
C LYS A 171 6.22 4.58 6.37
N TRP A 172 5.87 4.96 5.13
CA TRP A 172 4.59 5.56 4.81
C TRP A 172 4.10 5.08 3.44
N ILE A 173 2.80 4.77 3.37
CA ILE A 173 2.11 4.37 2.14
C ILE A 173 0.79 5.13 2.00
N GLY A 174 0.15 5.03 0.83
CA GLY A 174 -1.14 5.65 0.57
C GLY A 174 -1.09 7.17 0.47
N THR A 175 -2.23 7.80 0.71
CA THR A 175 -2.40 9.25 0.62
C THR A 175 -2.48 9.91 2.00
N MET A 176 -2.42 11.25 2.05
CA MET A 176 -2.49 12.07 3.28
C MET A 176 -1.41 11.72 4.34
N ARG A 177 -0.24 11.26 3.89
CA ARG A 177 0.90 10.87 4.75
C ARG A 177 1.33 11.98 5.71
N ASN A 178 1.32 13.24 5.26
CA ASN A 178 1.63 14.43 6.07
C ASN A 178 0.55 14.77 7.12
N ARG A 179 -0.62 14.11 7.08
CA ARG A 179 -1.68 14.20 8.08
C ARG A 179 -1.73 13.00 9.03
N GLY A 180 -0.67 12.17 9.02
CA GLY A 180 -0.50 11.02 9.93
C GLY A 180 -1.11 9.71 9.45
N PHE A 181 -1.63 9.65 8.21
CA PHE A 181 -2.16 8.42 7.63
C PHE A 181 -1.07 7.59 6.95
N GLY A 182 -1.24 6.26 6.99
CA GLY A 182 -0.43 5.32 6.23
C GLY A 182 0.96 5.04 6.80
N LYS A 183 1.18 5.25 8.10
CA LYS A 183 2.42 4.81 8.75
C LYS A 183 2.44 3.29 8.81
N VAL A 184 3.54 2.68 8.33
CA VAL A 184 3.68 1.22 8.26
C VAL A 184 4.99 0.73 8.86
N LYS A 185 4.99 -0.55 9.23
CA LYS A 185 6.18 -1.34 9.49
C LYS A 185 6.21 -2.48 8.48
N ILE A 186 7.29 -2.56 7.70
CA ILE A 186 7.49 -3.64 6.72
C ILE A 186 8.59 -4.55 7.23
N SER A 187 8.36 -5.86 7.15
CA SER A 187 9.32 -6.91 7.49
C SER A 187 9.24 -8.05 6.48
N VAL A 188 10.35 -8.77 6.34
CA VAL A 188 10.34 -10.05 5.62
C VAL A 188 9.65 -11.06 6.52
N ALA A 189 8.63 -11.75 6.03
CA ALA A 189 7.98 -12.82 6.76
C ALA A 189 8.93 -14.03 6.80
N GLU A 190 9.19 -14.57 7.97
CA GLU A 190 9.99 -15.79 8.11
C GLU A 190 9.22 -16.99 7.51
N GLN A 191 9.96 -17.95 6.89
CA GLN A 191 9.37 -19.19 6.42
C GLN A 191 8.93 -19.99 7.65
N GLY A 192 7.67 -19.87 8.04
CA GLY A 192 7.13 -20.54 9.24
C GLY A 192 6.06 -19.73 9.97
N GLU A 193 5.91 -18.43 9.71
CA GLU A 193 4.68 -17.71 10.00
C GLU A 193 3.64 -18.15 8.96
N ASN A 194 3.24 -19.44 9.09
CA ASN A 194 2.02 -19.90 8.48
C ASN A 194 0.89 -19.17 9.16
N ASP A 195 0.02 -18.67 8.37
CA ASP A 195 -1.35 -18.25 8.56
C ASP A 195 -2.01 -18.75 9.89
N ASP A 196 -1.46 -18.35 11.06
CA ASP A 196 -2.09 -18.49 12.37
C ASP A 196 -2.76 -17.17 12.76
#